data_7e17dd44d53e9d9980352ece0a937a91
#
_entry.id   7e17dd44d53e9d9980352ece0a937a91
#
_cell.length_a   1.000
_cell.length_b   1.000
_cell.length_c   1.000
_cell.angle_alpha   90.00
_cell.angle_beta   90.00
_cell.angle_gamma   90.00
#
_symmetry.space_group_name_H-M   'P 1'
#
loop_
_entity.id
_entity.type
_entity.pdbx_description
1 polymer ?
#
loop_
_entity_poly.entity_id
_entity_poly.type
_entity_poly.pdbx_seq_one_letter_code
_entity_poly.pdbx_strand_id
1 'polypeptide(L)'
;MQLKTNLFCYLALLTLIISSTSAQKKKWTTSASKKLPNILLVHGALADGSSWSDVIPLLMAAGYNVTAVQQPLTSLPDDIAKTKVALATLPGPVVIVGHSFGGVVITNAAYNAPNVAGLVYVAAFGPDKGESVTDLGKNFTAVPSGKLFVPDSAGRLILSQPNFVKYFAPDVNKVKAKVMAAVQGPCDAPRFTWQSGPPAWKQKPSWHIVSGNDQIINPDVEEFCAKRMGAKKIVKVAGASHAVMVSHPKVVAALIIEAAKTVASK
;
A
#
# COMPACT_ATOMS: atom_id res chain seq x y z
N MET A 1 25.65 93.58 1.86
CA MET A 1 24.56 94.35 1.19
C MET A 1 23.23 93.63 1.42
N GLN A 2 22.38 94.27 2.22
CA GLN A 2 21.04 93.75 2.60
C GLN A 2 20.15 93.68 1.40
N LEU A 3 19.21 92.72 1.40
CA LEU A 3 17.82 93.05 1.17
C LEU A 3 16.91 92.01 1.79
N LYS A 4 16.03 92.55 2.58
CA LYS A 4 14.84 91.96 3.20
C LYS A 4 13.72 91.76 2.18
N THR A 5 12.80 90.86 2.48
CA THR A 5 11.34 91.05 2.45
C THR A 5 10.67 89.77 1.95
N ASN A 6 9.58 89.35 2.34
CA ASN A 6 8.47 89.57 3.21
C ASN A 6 7.60 88.30 3.20
N LEU A 7 7.12 88.03 4.35
CA LEU A 7 6.17 86.98 4.67
C LEU A 7 4.75 87.39 4.17
N PHE A 8 4.04 86.54 3.48
CA PHE A 8 2.57 86.59 3.37
C PHE A 8 1.98 85.20 3.56
N CYS A 9 1.21 85.15 4.66
CA CYS A 9 0.38 84.01 5.00
C CYS A 9 -0.76 83.85 4.02
N TYR A 10 -1.01 82.66 3.54
CA TYR A 10 -2.33 82.25 3.09
C TYR A 10 -2.69 80.93 3.83
N LEU A 11 -3.66 81.12 4.81
CA LEU A 11 -4.35 80.02 5.46
C LEU A 11 -5.41 79.54 4.46
N ALA A 12 -5.20 78.38 3.92
CA ALA A 12 -6.23 77.63 3.19
C ALA A 12 -6.72 76.49 4.08
N LEU A 13 -7.95 76.60 4.59
CA LEU A 13 -8.67 75.55 5.30
C LEU A 13 -8.94 74.41 4.30
N LEU A 14 -8.23 73.28 4.42
CA LEU A 14 -8.60 72.03 3.77
C LEU A 14 -9.41 71.20 4.80
N THR A 15 -10.74 71.15 4.63
CA THR A 15 -11.63 70.22 5.30
C THR A 15 -11.38 68.81 4.74
N LEU A 16 -10.70 67.98 5.53
CA LEU A 16 -10.51 66.55 5.21
C LEU A 16 -11.84 65.81 5.47
N ILE A 17 -12.53 65.41 4.41
CA ILE A 17 -13.63 64.47 4.50
C ILE A 17 -13.00 63.06 4.65
N ILE A 18 -12.99 62.53 5.89
CA ILE A 18 -12.58 61.15 6.17
C ILE A 18 -13.76 60.24 5.78
N SER A 19 -13.72 59.73 4.56
CA SER A 19 -14.59 58.64 4.14
C SER A 19 -14.12 57.35 4.80
N SER A 20 -14.80 56.91 5.85
CA SER A 20 -14.56 55.63 6.48
C SER A 20 -15.03 54.51 5.55
N THR A 21 -14.13 54.03 4.67
CA THR A 21 -14.35 52.78 3.99
C THR A 21 -14.12 51.62 4.98
N SER A 22 -15.23 51.01 5.42
CA SER A 22 -15.19 49.77 6.19
C SER A 22 -14.60 48.67 5.29
N ALA A 23 -13.31 48.43 5.43
CA ALA A 23 -12.65 47.30 4.79
C ALA A 23 -13.20 46.00 5.39
N GLN A 24 -14.16 45.41 4.70
CA GLN A 24 -14.71 44.10 5.03
C GLN A 24 -13.59 43.08 4.91
N LYS A 25 -12.98 42.70 6.04
CA LYS A 25 -11.96 41.62 6.09
C LYS A 25 -12.63 40.33 5.63
N LYS A 26 -12.45 40.00 4.34
CA LYS A 26 -12.79 38.69 3.78
C LYS A 26 -12.02 37.66 4.61
N LYS A 27 -12.70 36.97 5.54
CA LYS A 27 -12.15 35.81 6.23
C LYS A 27 -11.86 34.77 5.16
N TRP A 28 -10.60 34.63 4.76
CA TRP A 28 -10.13 33.48 4.04
C TRP A 28 -10.20 32.32 5.02
N THR A 29 -11.29 31.58 5.01
CA THR A 29 -11.33 30.25 5.61
C THR A 29 -10.50 29.38 4.70
N THR A 30 -9.22 29.21 5.03
CA THR A 30 -8.43 28.11 4.49
C THR A 30 -9.14 26.84 4.97
N SER A 31 -9.98 26.26 4.10
CA SER A 31 -10.39 24.89 4.25
C SER A 31 -9.09 24.08 4.30
N ALA A 32 -8.73 23.59 5.48
CA ALA A 32 -7.59 22.68 5.60
C ALA A 32 -7.87 21.52 4.65
N SER A 33 -7.15 21.44 3.53
CA SER A 33 -7.31 20.34 2.60
C SER A 33 -7.05 19.07 3.39
N LYS A 34 -8.05 18.21 3.49
CA LYS A 34 -7.96 16.97 4.25
C LYS A 34 -6.78 16.19 3.70
N LYS A 35 -5.74 16.02 4.51
CA LYS A 35 -4.49 15.39 4.10
C LYS A 35 -4.79 13.97 3.64
N LEU A 36 -4.36 13.63 2.43
CA LEU A 36 -4.50 12.27 1.89
C LEU A 36 -3.78 11.26 2.80
N PRO A 37 -4.29 10.04 2.97
CA PRO A 37 -3.58 9.00 3.72
C PRO A 37 -2.29 8.61 3.01
N ASN A 38 -1.29 8.20 3.79
CA ASN A 38 -0.09 7.57 3.24
C ASN A 38 -0.42 6.15 2.73
N ILE A 39 0.33 5.69 1.75
CA ILE A 39 0.25 4.31 1.24
C ILE A 39 1.53 3.58 1.62
N LEU A 40 1.39 2.45 2.34
CA LEU A 40 2.49 1.57 2.67
C LEU A 40 2.33 0.25 1.92
N LEU A 41 3.28 -0.07 1.04
CA LEU A 41 3.28 -1.25 0.20
C LEU A 41 4.19 -2.33 0.79
N VAL A 42 3.66 -3.55 0.95
CA VAL A 42 4.35 -4.69 1.57
C VAL A 42 4.37 -5.84 0.57
N HIS A 43 5.55 -6.21 0.09
CA HIS A 43 5.73 -7.32 -0.84
C HIS A 43 5.60 -8.68 -0.15
N GLY A 44 5.41 -9.74 -0.94
CA GLY A 44 5.33 -11.12 -0.49
C GLY A 44 6.69 -11.83 -0.43
N ALA A 45 6.64 -13.14 -0.20
CA ALA A 45 7.79 -14.02 -0.33
C ALA A 45 8.30 -14.03 -1.78
N LEU A 46 9.59 -14.32 -1.97
CA LEU A 46 10.22 -14.37 -3.30
C LEU A 46 10.17 -13.05 -4.10
N ALA A 47 9.91 -11.94 -3.44
CA ALA A 47 9.80 -10.62 -4.05
C ALA A 47 10.56 -9.59 -3.22
N ASP A 48 10.58 -8.36 -3.68
CA ASP A 48 11.10 -7.20 -2.98
C ASP A 48 10.23 -5.96 -3.27
N GLY A 49 10.61 -4.81 -2.73
CA GLY A 49 9.86 -3.58 -2.93
C GLY A 49 9.77 -3.12 -4.38
N SER A 50 10.68 -3.57 -5.27
CA SER A 50 10.64 -3.22 -6.69
C SER A 50 9.47 -3.86 -7.45
N SER A 51 8.84 -4.89 -6.88
CA SER A 51 7.61 -5.49 -7.42
C SER A 51 6.45 -4.49 -7.54
N TRP A 52 6.53 -3.38 -6.82
CA TRP A 52 5.56 -2.29 -6.85
C TRP A 52 5.89 -1.15 -7.82
N SER A 53 7.02 -1.24 -8.59
CA SER A 53 7.52 -0.14 -9.43
C SER A 53 6.53 0.37 -10.48
N ASP A 54 5.58 -0.43 -10.93
CA ASP A 54 4.55 0.01 -11.87
C ASP A 54 3.33 0.64 -11.19
N VAL A 55 3.09 0.33 -9.92
CA VAL A 55 1.98 0.87 -9.12
C VAL A 55 2.37 2.20 -8.47
N ILE A 56 3.60 2.31 -7.96
CA ILE A 56 4.10 3.50 -7.26
C ILE A 56 3.88 4.79 -8.06
N PRO A 57 4.29 4.89 -9.34
CA PRO A 57 4.10 6.12 -10.12
C PRO A 57 2.63 6.52 -10.28
N LEU A 58 1.72 5.54 -10.37
CA LEU A 58 0.29 5.79 -10.50
C LEU A 58 -0.30 6.39 -9.21
N LEU A 59 0.14 5.89 -8.06
CA LEU A 59 -0.27 6.41 -6.76
C LEU A 59 0.32 7.80 -6.49
N MET A 60 1.60 8.02 -6.84
CA MET A 60 2.26 9.33 -6.73
C MET A 60 1.61 10.37 -7.63
N ALA A 61 1.26 10.00 -8.87
CA ALA A 61 0.54 10.87 -9.80
C ALA A 61 -0.85 11.26 -9.28
N ALA A 62 -1.48 10.41 -8.45
CA ALA A 62 -2.73 10.70 -7.75
C ALA A 62 -2.54 11.52 -6.45
N GLY A 63 -1.31 11.94 -6.13
CA GLY A 63 -0.98 12.81 -5.00
C GLY A 63 -0.71 12.10 -3.67
N TYR A 64 -0.59 10.77 -3.66
CA TYR A 64 -0.31 10.02 -2.44
C TYR A 64 1.18 9.98 -2.12
N ASN A 65 1.51 10.04 -0.82
CA ASN A 65 2.83 9.69 -0.32
C ASN A 65 2.92 8.16 -0.22
N VAL A 66 3.90 7.55 -0.90
CA VAL A 66 4.02 6.11 -1.06
C VAL A 66 5.35 5.63 -0.53
N THR A 67 5.32 4.57 0.28
CA THR A 67 6.52 3.89 0.78
C THR A 67 6.38 2.40 0.50
N ALA A 68 7.41 1.75 -0.04
CA ALA A 68 7.51 0.30 -0.17
C ALA A 68 8.50 -0.24 0.86
N VAL A 69 8.06 -1.19 1.67
CA VAL A 69 8.91 -1.85 2.67
C VAL A 69 9.81 -2.88 1.98
N GLN A 70 11.06 -2.97 2.42
CA GLN A 70 11.94 -4.08 2.08
C GLN A 70 11.88 -5.09 3.23
N GLN A 71 11.20 -6.21 3.02
CA GLN A 71 11.07 -7.27 4.02
C GLN A 71 12.38 -8.06 4.14
N PRO A 72 12.83 -8.42 5.34
CA PRO A 72 14.02 -9.23 5.53
C PRO A 72 13.85 -10.69 5.04
N LEU A 73 12.60 -11.19 4.97
CA LEU A 73 12.26 -12.56 4.57
C LEU A 73 12.93 -13.64 5.42
N THR A 74 13.37 -13.32 6.63
CA THR A 74 14.03 -14.23 7.59
C THR A 74 13.06 -14.96 8.49
N SER A 75 11.95 -14.31 8.84
CA SER A 75 10.84 -14.91 9.58
C SER A 75 9.59 -14.01 9.49
N LEU A 76 8.41 -14.56 9.80
CA LEU A 76 7.20 -13.73 9.92
C LEU A 76 7.31 -12.65 11.01
N PRO A 77 7.84 -12.93 12.22
CA PRO A 77 8.06 -11.88 13.23
C PRO A 77 8.96 -10.74 12.76
N ASP A 78 10.04 -11.04 12.01
CA ASP A 78 10.96 -10.02 11.49
C ASP A 78 10.27 -9.14 10.45
N ASP A 79 9.51 -9.74 9.53
CA ASP A 79 8.73 -9.02 8.53
C ASP A 79 7.67 -8.11 9.18
N ILE A 80 6.97 -8.60 10.22
CA ILE A 80 6.03 -7.81 11.01
C ILE A 80 6.75 -6.64 11.71
N ALA A 81 7.89 -6.90 12.36
CA ALA A 81 8.66 -5.87 13.06
C ALA A 81 9.13 -4.78 12.08
N LYS A 82 9.67 -5.17 10.92
CA LYS A 82 10.08 -4.24 9.86
C LYS A 82 8.93 -3.37 9.36
N THR A 83 7.77 -3.99 9.16
CA THR A 83 6.56 -3.27 8.71
C THR A 83 6.06 -2.30 9.78
N LYS A 84 6.08 -2.67 11.07
CA LYS A 84 5.73 -1.77 12.18
C LYS A 84 6.66 -0.56 12.28
N VAL A 85 7.96 -0.75 12.07
CA VAL A 85 8.93 0.35 12.01
C VAL A 85 8.56 1.31 10.88
N ALA A 86 8.27 0.81 9.69
CA ALA A 86 7.82 1.65 8.57
C ALA A 86 6.51 2.39 8.88
N LEU A 87 5.52 1.73 9.51
CA LEU A 87 4.28 2.38 9.93
C LEU A 87 4.52 3.52 10.92
N ALA A 88 5.45 3.36 11.85
CA ALA A 88 5.77 4.37 12.87
C ALA A 88 6.39 5.63 12.28
N THR A 89 7.01 5.57 11.10
CA THR A 89 7.60 6.74 10.42
C THR A 89 6.59 7.55 9.60
N LEU A 90 5.37 7.03 9.38
CA LEU A 90 4.36 7.66 8.54
C LEU A 90 3.37 8.47 9.39
N PRO A 91 3.34 9.81 9.25
CA PRO A 91 2.41 10.65 10.00
C PRO A 91 0.99 10.58 9.45
N GLY A 92 0.00 10.50 10.35
CA GLY A 92 -1.42 10.49 9.98
C GLY A 92 -1.93 9.13 9.49
N PRO A 93 -3.08 9.09 8.82
CA PRO A 93 -3.70 7.83 8.41
C PRO A 93 -2.90 7.14 7.31
N VAL A 94 -2.86 5.80 7.38
CA VAL A 94 -2.15 4.92 6.44
C VAL A 94 -3.12 3.90 5.86
N VAL A 95 -3.12 3.72 4.55
CA VAL A 95 -3.62 2.52 3.90
C VAL A 95 -2.43 1.59 3.67
N ILE A 96 -2.48 0.41 4.28
CA ILE A 96 -1.43 -0.60 4.12
C ILE A 96 -1.87 -1.65 3.10
N VAL A 97 -0.97 -1.99 2.19
CA VAL A 97 -1.22 -2.89 1.05
C VAL A 97 -0.29 -4.08 1.15
N GLY A 98 -0.82 -5.29 1.13
CA GLY A 98 -0.04 -6.52 1.18
C GLY A 98 -0.25 -7.38 -0.07
N HIS A 99 0.85 -7.77 -0.73
CA HIS A 99 0.84 -8.74 -1.81
C HIS A 99 1.22 -10.12 -1.28
N SER A 100 0.52 -11.16 -1.70
CA SER A 100 0.89 -12.55 -1.40
C SER A 100 1.05 -12.79 0.12
N PHE A 101 2.21 -13.28 0.56
CA PHE A 101 2.57 -13.41 1.96
C PHE A 101 2.60 -12.07 2.70
N GLY A 102 2.78 -10.96 1.98
CA GLY A 102 2.61 -9.61 2.53
C GLY A 102 1.23 -9.36 3.12
N GLY A 103 0.20 -10.10 2.67
CA GLY A 103 -1.13 -10.10 3.30
C GLY A 103 -1.11 -10.67 4.72
N VAL A 104 -0.33 -11.74 4.97
CA VAL A 104 -0.11 -12.26 6.33
C VAL A 104 0.59 -11.21 7.20
N VAL A 105 1.60 -10.55 6.63
CA VAL A 105 2.37 -9.51 7.33
C VAL A 105 1.46 -8.34 7.73
N ILE A 106 0.66 -7.79 6.79
CA ILE A 106 -0.22 -6.65 7.10
C ILE A 106 -1.35 -7.03 8.07
N THR A 107 -1.85 -8.27 7.98
CA THR A 107 -2.85 -8.81 8.90
C THR A 107 -2.37 -8.71 10.36
N ASN A 108 -1.11 -8.98 10.61
CA ASN A 108 -0.51 -8.95 11.94
C ASN A 108 0.06 -7.57 12.32
N ALA A 109 0.77 -6.91 11.40
CA ALA A 109 1.43 -5.63 11.68
C ALA A 109 0.42 -4.49 11.94
N ALA A 110 -0.73 -4.52 11.28
CA ALA A 110 -1.77 -3.50 11.42
C ALA A 110 -2.72 -3.75 12.59
N TYR A 111 -2.65 -4.90 13.26
CA TYR A 111 -3.45 -5.15 14.45
C TYR A 111 -3.05 -4.17 15.58
N ASN A 112 -4.04 -3.49 16.15
CA ASN A 112 -3.85 -2.43 17.15
C ASN A 112 -2.93 -1.26 16.69
N ALA A 113 -2.69 -1.10 15.38
CA ALA A 113 -1.98 0.07 14.85
C ALA A 113 -2.96 1.24 14.67
N PRO A 114 -2.85 2.32 15.48
CA PRO A 114 -3.84 3.38 15.51
C PRO A 114 -3.85 4.23 14.24
N ASN A 115 -2.71 4.36 13.56
CA ASN A 115 -2.57 5.11 12.32
C ASN A 115 -3.00 4.32 11.07
N VAL A 116 -3.25 3.01 11.15
CA VAL A 116 -3.76 2.25 10.02
C VAL A 116 -5.26 2.46 9.90
N ALA A 117 -5.69 3.00 8.75
CA ALA A 117 -7.08 3.32 8.44
C ALA A 117 -7.76 2.28 7.51
N GLY A 118 -6.99 1.50 6.75
CA GLY A 118 -7.52 0.49 5.84
C GLY A 118 -6.47 -0.49 5.35
N LEU A 119 -6.92 -1.66 4.89
CA LEU A 119 -6.10 -2.78 4.45
C LEU A 119 -6.44 -3.12 3.00
N VAL A 120 -5.45 -3.27 2.13
CA VAL A 120 -5.65 -3.76 0.76
C VAL A 120 -4.84 -5.04 0.56
N TYR A 121 -5.50 -6.10 0.15
CA TYR A 121 -4.90 -7.38 -0.15
C TYR A 121 -4.82 -7.57 -1.67
N VAL A 122 -3.66 -7.91 -2.19
CA VAL A 122 -3.42 -8.05 -3.63
C VAL A 122 -2.86 -9.45 -3.88
N ALA A 123 -3.64 -10.35 -4.50
CA ALA A 123 -3.28 -11.75 -4.69
C ALA A 123 -2.70 -12.34 -3.40
N ALA A 124 -3.44 -12.26 -2.29
CA ALA A 124 -2.84 -12.37 -0.98
C ALA A 124 -3.63 -13.25 0.00
N PHE A 125 -2.89 -13.83 0.95
CA PHE A 125 -3.46 -14.52 2.10
C PHE A 125 -3.98 -13.52 3.14
N GLY A 126 -5.06 -13.93 3.84
CA GLY A 126 -5.62 -13.19 4.95
C GLY A 126 -6.03 -14.13 6.10
N PRO A 127 -5.06 -14.65 6.87
CA PRO A 127 -5.33 -15.61 7.92
C PRO A 127 -6.13 -15.03 9.08
N ASP A 128 -6.88 -15.89 9.77
CA ASP A 128 -7.44 -15.61 11.10
C ASP A 128 -6.41 -15.99 12.20
N LYS A 129 -6.73 -15.68 13.45
CA LYS A 129 -5.89 -16.05 14.60
C LYS A 129 -5.69 -17.57 14.65
N GLY A 130 -4.45 -17.98 14.76
CA GLY A 130 -4.07 -19.39 14.83
C GLY A 130 -4.01 -20.11 13.49
N GLU A 131 -4.28 -19.43 12.38
CA GLU A 131 -4.12 -20.00 11.04
C GLU A 131 -2.74 -19.68 10.47
N SER A 132 -2.18 -20.65 9.77
CA SER A 132 -1.02 -20.50 8.88
C SER A 132 -1.44 -20.46 7.41
N VAL A 133 -0.52 -20.14 6.51
CA VAL A 133 -0.73 -20.25 5.06
C VAL A 133 -1.04 -21.69 4.66
N THR A 134 -0.33 -22.66 5.28
CA THR A 134 -0.59 -24.08 5.04
C THR A 134 -2.01 -24.47 5.47
N ASP A 135 -2.51 -23.94 6.59
CA ASP A 135 -3.88 -24.24 7.06
C ASP A 135 -4.92 -23.68 6.09
N LEU A 136 -4.71 -22.45 5.58
CA LEU A 136 -5.60 -21.84 4.59
C LEU A 136 -5.70 -22.66 3.30
N GLY A 137 -4.62 -23.29 2.88
CA GLY A 137 -4.58 -24.08 1.63
C GLY A 137 -5.21 -25.48 1.75
N LYS A 138 -5.37 -26.04 2.95
CA LYS A 138 -5.79 -27.45 3.16
C LYS A 138 -7.08 -27.86 2.48
N ASN A 139 -8.03 -26.96 2.41
CA ASN A 139 -9.38 -27.25 1.88
C ASN A 139 -9.56 -26.88 0.41
N PHE A 140 -8.47 -26.53 -0.28
CA PHE A 140 -8.48 -26.08 -1.67
C PHE A 140 -7.58 -26.95 -2.53
N THR A 141 -7.84 -26.98 -3.83
CA THR A 141 -6.98 -27.67 -4.78
C THR A 141 -5.58 -27.07 -4.74
N ALA A 142 -4.57 -27.94 -4.60
CA ALA A 142 -3.17 -27.51 -4.58
C ALA A 142 -2.76 -26.90 -5.92
N VAL A 143 -2.06 -25.78 -5.87
CA VAL A 143 -1.47 -25.16 -7.06
C VAL A 143 -0.18 -25.89 -7.49
N PRO A 144 0.15 -25.91 -8.79
CA PRO A 144 1.33 -26.61 -9.30
C PRO A 144 2.65 -26.16 -8.65
N SER A 145 2.77 -24.87 -8.37
CA SER A 145 3.99 -24.27 -7.80
C SER A 145 4.33 -24.73 -6.39
N GLY A 146 3.36 -25.24 -5.62
CA GLY A 146 3.60 -25.69 -4.24
C GLY A 146 4.69 -26.75 -4.08
N LYS A 147 5.02 -27.50 -5.15
CA LYS A 147 6.09 -28.50 -5.19
C LYS A 147 7.38 -28.01 -5.86
N LEU A 148 7.43 -26.75 -6.28
CA LEU A 148 8.52 -26.22 -7.12
C LEU A 148 9.48 -25.30 -6.34
N PHE A 149 9.22 -25.09 -5.06
CA PHE A 149 10.15 -24.40 -4.18
C PHE A 149 11.36 -25.29 -3.91
N VAL A 150 12.54 -24.73 -4.09
CA VAL A 150 13.80 -25.42 -3.83
C VAL A 150 14.59 -24.68 -2.74
N PRO A 151 15.26 -25.39 -1.82
CA PRO A 151 16.10 -24.76 -0.82
C PRO A 151 17.41 -24.26 -1.45
N ASP A 152 17.88 -23.09 -1.00
CA ASP A 152 19.26 -22.66 -1.21
C ASP A 152 20.22 -23.38 -0.21
N SER A 153 21.51 -23.06 -0.26
CA SER A 153 22.50 -23.67 0.64
C SER A 153 22.28 -23.38 2.12
N ALA A 154 21.48 -22.36 2.46
CA ALA A 154 21.09 -22.00 3.81
C ALA A 154 19.70 -22.57 4.19
N GLY A 155 19.10 -23.40 3.34
CA GLY A 155 17.77 -23.97 3.55
C GLY A 155 16.61 -22.99 3.30
N ARG A 156 16.86 -21.83 2.71
CA ARG A 156 15.83 -20.85 2.37
C ARG A 156 15.24 -21.17 1.00
N LEU A 157 13.95 -20.91 0.85
CA LEU A 157 13.19 -21.30 -0.34
C LEU A 157 13.27 -20.24 -1.44
N ILE A 158 13.47 -20.71 -2.66
CA ILE A 158 13.39 -19.96 -3.92
C ILE A 158 12.59 -20.75 -4.94
N LEU A 159 12.14 -20.08 -6.00
CA LEU A 159 11.77 -20.72 -7.27
C LEU A 159 12.96 -20.66 -8.23
N SER A 160 13.22 -21.73 -8.99
CA SER A 160 14.15 -21.59 -10.12
C SER A 160 13.67 -20.49 -11.07
N GLN A 161 14.58 -19.77 -11.73
CA GLN A 161 14.19 -18.65 -12.62
C GLN A 161 13.18 -19.08 -13.70
N PRO A 162 13.30 -20.24 -14.37
CA PRO A 162 12.27 -20.71 -15.29
C PRO A 162 10.89 -20.92 -14.62
N ASN A 163 10.87 -21.50 -13.42
CA ASN A 163 9.62 -21.70 -12.68
C ASN A 163 9.02 -20.39 -12.19
N PHE A 164 9.83 -19.42 -11.78
CA PHE A 164 9.35 -18.09 -11.43
C PHE A 164 8.64 -17.44 -12.63
N VAL A 165 9.26 -17.40 -13.80
CA VAL A 165 8.66 -16.86 -15.01
C VAL A 165 7.38 -17.60 -15.40
N LYS A 166 7.37 -18.93 -15.28
CA LYS A 166 6.25 -19.76 -15.71
C LYS A 166 5.04 -19.70 -14.78
N TYR A 167 5.25 -19.64 -13.47
CA TYR A 167 4.17 -19.79 -12.48
C TYR A 167 3.88 -18.52 -11.69
N PHE A 168 4.91 -17.68 -11.42
CA PHE A 168 4.73 -16.44 -10.67
C PHE A 168 4.29 -15.28 -11.58
N ALA A 169 4.90 -15.16 -12.77
CA ALA A 169 4.74 -14.00 -13.64
C ALA A 169 4.53 -14.34 -15.13
N PRO A 170 3.66 -15.31 -15.50
CA PRO A 170 3.48 -15.73 -16.90
C PRO A 170 2.87 -14.67 -17.81
N ASP A 171 2.09 -13.74 -17.28
CA ASP A 171 1.41 -12.65 -17.99
C ASP A 171 2.22 -11.32 -17.98
N VAL A 172 3.41 -11.34 -17.39
CA VAL A 172 4.34 -10.20 -17.40
C VAL A 172 5.25 -10.26 -18.63
N ASN A 173 5.67 -9.09 -19.14
CA ASN A 173 6.70 -9.05 -20.19
C ASN A 173 7.88 -9.96 -19.84
N LYS A 174 8.31 -10.79 -20.79
CA LYS A 174 9.33 -11.84 -20.55
C LYS A 174 10.67 -11.33 -19.99
N VAL A 175 11.13 -10.16 -20.43
CA VAL A 175 12.37 -9.57 -19.93
C VAL A 175 12.18 -9.14 -18.49
N LYS A 176 11.08 -8.46 -18.18
CA LYS A 176 10.74 -8.02 -16.84
C LYS A 176 10.53 -9.20 -15.88
N ALA A 177 9.84 -10.25 -16.30
CA ALA A 177 9.66 -11.46 -15.51
C ALA A 177 11.00 -12.16 -15.18
N LYS A 178 11.96 -12.15 -16.12
CA LYS A 178 13.33 -12.65 -15.87
C LYS A 178 14.10 -11.77 -14.88
N VAL A 179 13.95 -10.44 -14.95
CA VAL A 179 14.55 -9.54 -13.96
C VAL A 179 13.96 -9.81 -12.58
N MET A 180 12.63 -9.93 -12.46
CA MET A 180 11.96 -10.29 -11.19
C MET A 180 12.48 -11.63 -10.66
N ALA A 181 12.64 -12.63 -11.51
CA ALA A 181 13.19 -13.93 -11.12
C ALA A 181 14.66 -13.86 -10.65
N ALA A 182 15.44 -12.94 -11.21
CA ALA A 182 16.85 -12.75 -10.83
C ALA A 182 17.01 -12.03 -9.48
N VAL A 183 16.08 -11.12 -9.13
CA VAL A 183 16.13 -10.34 -7.89
C VAL A 183 15.26 -10.93 -6.76
N GLN A 184 14.62 -12.09 -6.98
CA GLN A 184 13.80 -12.72 -5.95
C GLN A 184 14.58 -12.92 -4.64
N GLY A 185 13.97 -12.52 -3.52
CA GLY A 185 14.54 -12.72 -2.19
C GLY A 185 14.27 -14.13 -1.68
N PRO A 186 15.30 -14.94 -1.33
CA PRO A 186 15.09 -16.22 -0.65
C PRO A 186 14.37 -16.03 0.67
N CYS A 187 13.39 -16.86 0.96
CA CYS A 187 12.59 -16.73 2.18
C CYS A 187 12.76 -17.97 3.10
N ASP A 188 12.58 -17.77 4.41
CA ASP A 188 12.61 -18.88 5.36
C ASP A 188 11.48 -19.88 5.08
N ALA A 189 11.78 -21.19 5.16
CA ALA A 189 10.81 -22.25 4.92
C ALA A 189 9.68 -22.29 5.98
N PRO A 190 9.94 -22.06 7.30
CA PRO A 190 8.91 -22.09 8.34
C PRO A 190 7.80 -21.06 8.17
N ARG A 191 7.99 -19.97 7.37
CA ARG A 191 6.98 -18.89 7.24
C ARG A 191 5.59 -19.39 6.85
N PHE A 192 5.51 -20.45 6.05
CA PHE A 192 4.23 -20.98 5.59
C PHE A 192 3.46 -21.76 6.66
N THR A 193 4.12 -22.14 7.76
CA THR A 193 3.51 -22.81 8.92
C THR A 193 3.39 -21.91 10.15
N TRP A 194 3.92 -20.68 10.11
CA TRP A 194 3.76 -19.70 11.19
C TRP A 194 2.28 -19.36 11.39
N GLN A 195 1.81 -19.50 12.61
CA GLN A 195 0.45 -19.16 12.99
C GLN A 195 0.27 -17.65 13.14
N SER A 196 -0.77 -17.12 12.54
CA SER A 196 -1.13 -15.71 12.63
C SER A 196 -1.65 -15.35 14.03
N GLY A 197 -1.32 -14.14 14.47
CA GLY A 197 -1.94 -13.52 15.63
C GLY A 197 -3.36 -13.00 15.35
N PRO A 198 -3.95 -12.21 16.24
CA PRO A 198 -5.25 -11.58 16.02
C PRO A 198 -5.22 -10.71 14.76
N PRO A 199 -6.18 -10.86 13.83
CA PRO A 199 -6.11 -10.22 12.53
C PRO A 199 -6.65 -8.79 12.54
N ALA A 200 -5.91 -7.88 11.89
CA ALA A 200 -6.31 -6.47 11.74
C ALA A 200 -7.60 -6.28 10.95
N TRP A 201 -7.92 -7.16 10.02
CA TRP A 201 -9.13 -7.09 9.19
C TRP A 201 -10.44 -7.23 9.99
N LYS A 202 -10.40 -7.73 11.23
CA LYS A 202 -11.54 -7.67 12.17
C LYS A 202 -11.77 -6.28 12.76
N GLN A 203 -10.78 -5.39 12.68
CA GLN A 203 -10.82 -4.05 13.26
C GLN A 203 -10.87 -2.94 12.20
N LYS A 204 -10.40 -3.23 11.00
CA LYS A 204 -10.20 -2.25 9.92
C LYS A 204 -10.94 -2.66 8.65
N PRO A 205 -11.46 -1.72 7.87
CA PRO A 205 -12.02 -2.03 6.55
C PRO A 205 -10.95 -2.58 5.62
N SER A 206 -11.34 -3.53 4.77
CA SER A 206 -10.44 -4.18 3.82
C SER A 206 -10.99 -4.16 2.40
N TRP A 207 -10.08 -4.24 1.42
CA TRP A 207 -10.32 -4.39 -0.02
C TRP A 207 -9.44 -5.51 -0.53
N HIS A 208 -9.87 -6.19 -1.59
CA HIS A 208 -9.14 -7.35 -2.09
C HIS A 208 -9.09 -7.41 -3.62
N ILE A 209 -7.92 -7.75 -4.17
CA ILE A 209 -7.76 -8.16 -5.57
C ILE A 209 -7.50 -9.66 -5.59
N VAL A 210 -8.31 -10.37 -6.37
CA VAL A 210 -8.18 -11.80 -6.64
C VAL A 210 -7.58 -11.97 -8.03
N SER A 211 -6.45 -12.67 -8.12
CA SER A 211 -5.80 -12.99 -9.39
C SER A 211 -6.38 -14.28 -9.98
N GLY A 212 -7.17 -14.15 -11.07
CA GLY A 212 -7.98 -15.24 -11.58
C GLY A 212 -7.22 -16.42 -12.20
N ASN A 213 -5.93 -16.27 -12.49
CA ASN A 213 -5.06 -17.34 -13.01
C ASN A 213 -3.78 -17.47 -12.17
N ASP A 214 -3.89 -17.21 -10.88
CA ASP A 214 -2.76 -17.37 -9.95
C ASP A 214 -2.41 -18.85 -9.78
N GLN A 215 -1.12 -19.17 -9.98
CA GLN A 215 -0.57 -20.52 -9.83
C GLN A 215 0.38 -20.64 -8.63
N ILE A 216 0.46 -19.59 -7.81
CA ILE A 216 1.21 -19.54 -6.54
C ILE A 216 0.24 -19.65 -5.37
N ILE A 217 -0.86 -18.93 -5.41
CA ILE A 217 -2.00 -19.05 -4.49
C ILE A 217 -3.21 -19.49 -5.34
N ASN A 218 -3.95 -20.48 -4.86
CA ASN A 218 -5.20 -20.80 -5.52
C ASN A 218 -6.16 -19.61 -5.43
N PRO A 219 -6.73 -19.12 -6.57
CA PRO A 219 -7.67 -18.01 -6.57
C PRO A 219 -8.88 -18.19 -5.62
N ASP A 220 -9.29 -19.44 -5.38
CA ASP A 220 -10.38 -19.73 -4.46
C ASP A 220 -9.99 -19.46 -2.99
N VAL A 221 -8.70 -19.61 -2.63
CA VAL A 221 -8.18 -19.20 -1.30
C VAL A 221 -8.23 -17.69 -1.15
N GLU A 222 -7.82 -16.95 -2.17
CA GLU A 222 -7.87 -15.47 -2.16
C GLU A 222 -9.33 -14.99 -2.02
N GLU A 223 -10.23 -15.57 -2.79
CA GLU A 223 -11.67 -15.23 -2.76
C GLU A 223 -12.30 -15.60 -1.42
N PHE A 224 -11.96 -16.77 -0.86
CA PHE A 224 -12.37 -17.17 0.48
C PHE A 224 -11.91 -16.16 1.55
N CYS A 225 -10.64 -15.78 1.55
CA CYS A 225 -10.12 -14.76 2.47
C CYS A 225 -10.86 -13.44 2.32
N ALA A 226 -11.06 -12.97 1.09
CA ALA A 226 -11.76 -11.73 0.80
C ALA A 226 -13.22 -11.71 1.31
N LYS A 227 -13.95 -12.80 1.08
CA LYS A 227 -15.34 -12.97 1.56
C LYS A 227 -15.40 -13.04 3.09
N ARG A 228 -14.53 -13.82 3.71
CA ARG A 228 -14.45 -13.97 5.17
C ARG A 228 -14.15 -12.66 5.89
N MET A 229 -13.29 -11.82 5.31
CA MET A 229 -12.99 -10.49 5.84
C MET A 229 -14.15 -9.50 5.72
N GLY A 230 -15.20 -9.80 4.97
CA GLY A 230 -16.23 -8.85 4.60
C GLY A 230 -15.64 -7.66 3.82
N ALA A 231 -14.73 -7.95 2.88
CA ALA A 231 -14.05 -6.91 2.12
C ALA A 231 -15.03 -5.94 1.47
N LYS A 232 -14.79 -4.64 1.61
CA LYS A 232 -15.64 -3.56 1.06
C LYS A 232 -15.77 -3.65 -0.45
N LYS A 233 -14.73 -4.16 -1.09
CA LYS A 233 -14.72 -4.46 -2.52
C LYS A 233 -13.78 -5.62 -2.81
N ILE A 234 -14.23 -6.51 -3.67
CA ILE A 234 -13.46 -7.63 -4.23
C ILE A 234 -13.39 -7.40 -5.74
N VAL A 235 -12.18 -7.32 -6.27
CA VAL A 235 -11.93 -7.18 -7.72
C VAL A 235 -11.24 -8.45 -8.19
N LYS A 236 -11.93 -9.26 -8.99
CA LYS A 236 -11.34 -10.45 -9.64
C LYS A 236 -10.80 -10.05 -11.01
N VAL A 237 -9.49 -10.19 -11.20
CA VAL A 237 -8.82 -9.89 -12.48
C VAL A 237 -8.66 -11.21 -13.23
N ALA A 238 -9.57 -11.47 -14.16
CA ALA A 238 -9.56 -12.69 -14.97
C ALA A 238 -8.23 -12.79 -15.75
N GLY A 239 -7.62 -13.98 -15.74
CA GLY A 239 -6.36 -14.22 -16.44
C GLY A 239 -5.10 -13.66 -15.76
N ALA A 240 -5.20 -12.80 -14.75
CA ALA A 240 -4.04 -12.29 -14.04
C ALA A 240 -3.31 -13.38 -13.28
N SER A 241 -1.98 -13.36 -13.36
CA SER A 241 -1.09 -14.22 -12.56
C SER A 241 -0.90 -13.66 -11.16
N HIS A 242 -0.03 -14.34 -10.38
CA HIS A 242 0.39 -13.88 -9.05
C HIS A 242 1.02 -12.48 -9.07
N ALA A 243 1.66 -12.09 -10.17
CA ALA A 243 2.29 -10.78 -10.35
C ALA A 243 1.31 -9.70 -10.85
N VAL A 244 0.05 -9.71 -10.43
CA VAL A 244 -1.02 -8.81 -10.87
C VAL A 244 -0.67 -7.31 -10.73
N MET A 245 0.14 -6.93 -9.74
CA MET A 245 0.60 -5.55 -9.56
C MET A 245 1.57 -5.09 -10.66
N VAL A 246 2.17 -6.03 -11.39
CA VAL A 246 3.08 -5.77 -12.51
C VAL A 246 2.36 -5.87 -13.85
N SER A 247 1.48 -6.88 -14.02
CA SER A 247 0.75 -7.10 -15.27
C SER A 247 -0.48 -6.17 -15.40
N HIS A 248 -1.13 -5.83 -14.28
CA HIS A 248 -2.35 -5.00 -14.22
C HIS A 248 -2.22 -3.82 -13.22
N PRO A 249 -1.14 -3.01 -13.29
CA PRO A 249 -0.86 -2.00 -12.27
C PRO A 249 -1.96 -0.94 -12.13
N LYS A 250 -2.65 -0.61 -13.22
CA LYS A 250 -3.76 0.36 -13.20
C LYS A 250 -4.94 -0.13 -12.37
N VAL A 251 -5.27 -1.43 -12.44
CA VAL A 251 -6.37 -2.03 -11.65
C VAL A 251 -5.99 -2.01 -10.18
N VAL A 252 -4.75 -2.39 -9.86
CA VAL A 252 -4.24 -2.40 -8.49
C VAL A 252 -4.22 -0.98 -7.90
N ALA A 253 -3.67 -0.01 -8.63
CA ALA A 253 -3.64 1.38 -8.19
C ALA A 253 -5.05 1.95 -7.99
N ALA A 254 -6.00 1.64 -8.88
CA ALA A 254 -7.38 2.11 -8.76
C ALA A 254 -8.05 1.62 -7.48
N LEU A 255 -7.88 0.35 -7.09
CA LEU A 255 -8.44 -0.18 -5.84
C LEU A 255 -7.78 0.44 -4.61
N ILE A 256 -6.46 0.64 -4.63
CA ILE A 256 -5.74 1.31 -3.54
C ILE A 256 -6.23 2.75 -3.36
N ILE A 257 -6.40 3.49 -4.47
CA ILE A 257 -6.93 4.86 -4.46
C ILE A 257 -8.36 4.90 -3.93
N GLU A 258 -9.20 3.95 -4.31
CA GLU A 258 -10.58 3.84 -3.81
C GLU A 258 -10.59 3.60 -2.30
N ALA A 259 -9.77 2.67 -1.81
CA ALA A 259 -9.60 2.43 -0.38
C ALA A 259 -9.15 3.70 0.36
N ALA A 260 -8.14 4.39 -0.17
CA ALA A 260 -7.61 5.61 0.40
C ALA A 260 -8.64 6.75 0.46
N LYS A 261 -9.43 6.95 -0.60
CA LYS A 261 -10.54 7.93 -0.62
C LYS A 261 -11.62 7.57 0.41
N THR A 262 -11.97 6.29 0.51
CA THR A 262 -13.01 5.83 1.45
C THR A 262 -12.62 6.07 2.91
N VAL A 263 -11.35 5.85 3.27
CA VAL A 263 -10.89 6.09 4.66
C VAL A 263 -10.63 7.57 4.93
N ALA A 264 -10.31 8.37 3.93
CA ALA A 264 -10.15 9.82 4.05
C ALA A 264 -11.49 10.54 4.27
N SER A 265 -12.62 9.98 3.87
CA SER A 265 -13.94 10.59 4.02
C SER A 265 -14.52 10.47 5.44
N LYS A 266 -13.92 9.66 6.28
CA LYS A 266 -14.27 9.49 7.70
C LYS A 266 -13.46 10.43 8.59
#